data_bbc90e531b64bc5813241de459ade405
#
_entry.id   bbc90e531b64bc5813241de459ade405
#
_cell.length_a   1.000
_cell.length_b   1.000
_cell.length_c   1.000
_cell.angle_alpha   90.00
_cell.angle_beta   90.00
_cell.angle_gamma   90.00
#
_symmetry.space_group_name_H-M   'P 1'
#
loop_
_entity.id
_entity.type
_entity.pdbx_description
1 polymer ?
#
loop_
_entity_poly.entity_id
_entity_poly.type
_entity_poly.pdbx_seq_one_letter_code
_entity_poly.pdbx_strand_id
1 'polypeptide(L)'
;MGDEKPESPLGDLIRRQRELNELSMRQLAELVGISNPYLSQIERGLREPSEKVLDAIARNLELSAETLYEVGGRKRADTDDETAEPPVVAAIREDKALTTRQRQALLEVYNAFTGRPRRRPQR
;
A
#
# COMPACT_ATOMS: atom_id res chain seq x y z
N MET A 1 -20.10 -17.03 -20.09
CA MET A 1 -19.76 -16.74 -19.93
C MET A 1 -19.25 -16.47 -19.51
N GLY A 2 -18.94 -16.55 -19.42
CA GLY A 2 -18.42 -16.24 -18.83
C GLY A 2 -17.79 -16.04 -18.60
N ASP A 3 -17.51 -15.79 -18.54
CA ASP A 3 -16.77 -15.51 -18.26
C ASP A 3 -16.40 -15.23 -17.64
N GLU A 4 -16.34 -15.25 -17.24
CA GLU A 4 -15.93 -15.03 -16.65
C GLU A 4 -15.29 -15.06 -15.98
N LYS A 5 -14.91 -14.97 -15.77
CA LYS A 5 -14.14 -14.91 -15.16
C LYS A 5 -14.16 -14.21 -14.22
N PRO A 6 -13.65 -14.40 -13.38
CA PRO A 6 -13.70 -13.74 -12.31
C PRO A 6 -13.06 -12.60 -12.49
N GLU A 7 -13.58 -11.79 -12.24
CA GLU A 7 -13.03 -10.72 -12.43
C GLU A 7 -12.15 -10.35 -11.42
N SER A 8 -11.34 -9.51 -11.53
CA SER A 8 -10.46 -8.96 -10.56
C SER A 8 -11.07 -7.69 -10.05
N PRO A 9 -11.49 -7.64 -8.80
CA PRO A 9 -12.01 -6.38 -8.28
C PRO A 9 -10.98 -5.27 -8.37
N LEU A 10 -9.72 -5.59 -8.17
CA LEU A 10 -8.67 -4.60 -8.30
C LEU A 10 -8.57 -4.12 -9.74
N GLY A 11 -8.55 -5.02 -10.69
CA GLY A 11 -8.46 -4.64 -12.08
C GLY A 11 -9.64 -3.82 -12.53
N ASP A 12 -10.83 -4.19 -12.04
CA ASP A 12 -12.02 -3.44 -12.39
C ASP A 12 -11.98 -2.04 -11.82
N LEU A 13 -11.51 -1.90 -10.58
CA LEU A 13 -11.41 -0.57 -10.00
C LEU A 13 -10.42 0.28 -10.77
N ILE A 14 -9.28 -0.28 -11.11
CA ILE A 14 -8.28 0.47 -11.85
C ILE A 14 -8.86 0.91 -13.19
N ARG A 15 -9.53 0.00 -13.90
CA ARG A 15 -10.06 0.35 -15.19
C ARG A 15 -11.13 1.42 -15.06
N ARG A 16 -12.01 1.29 -14.08
CA ARG A 16 -13.07 2.25 -13.93
C ARG A 16 -12.52 3.62 -13.60
N GLN A 17 -11.54 3.67 -12.70
CA GLN A 17 -10.95 4.96 -12.36
C GLN A 17 -10.18 5.55 -13.53
N ARG A 18 -9.52 4.69 -14.30
CA ARG A 18 -8.83 5.17 -15.47
C ARG A 18 -9.81 5.82 -16.44
N GLU A 19 -10.94 5.18 -16.66
CA GLU A 19 -11.93 5.73 -17.57
C GLU A 19 -12.55 7.00 -17.03
N LEU A 20 -12.77 7.06 -15.73
CA LEU A 20 -13.30 8.28 -15.14
C LEU A 20 -12.34 9.44 -15.28
N ASN A 21 -11.06 9.17 -15.29
CA ASN A 21 -10.06 10.21 -15.49
C ASN A 21 -9.76 10.43 -16.97
N GLU A 22 -10.51 9.75 -17.83
CA GLU A 22 -10.39 9.93 -19.27
C GLU A 22 -9.00 9.61 -19.77
N LEU A 23 -8.41 8.57 -19.21
CA LEU A 23 -7.10 8.14 -19.65
C LEU A 23 -7.22 6.88 -20.48
N SER A 24 -6.49 6.83 -21.57
CA SER A 24 -6.40 5.59 -22.32
C SER A 24 -5.47 4.64 -21.60
N MET A 25 -5.54 3.39 -21.99
CA MET A 25 -4.63 2.40 -21.45
C MET A 25 -3.18 2.83 -21.62
N ARG A 26 -2.86 3.30 -22.80
CA ARG A 26 -1.51 3.72 -23.08
C ARG A 26 -1.11 4.90 -22.22
N GLN A 27 -2.02 5.86 -22.04
CA GLN A 27 -1.67 7.02 -21.24
C GLN A 27 -1.39 6.64 -19.79
N LEU A 28 -2.22 5.79 -19.22
CA LEU A 28 -1.96 5.40 -17.85
C LEU A 28 -0.68 4.58 -17.75
N ALA A 29 -0.45 3.68 -18.70
CA ALA A 29 0.77 2.90 -18.67
C ALA A 29 1.99 3.81 -18.69
N GLU A 30 1.94 4.84 -19.52
CA GLU A 30 3.06 5.76 -19.58
C GLU A 30 3.25 6.51 -18.28
N LEU A 31 2.15 6.96 -17.69
CA LEU A 31 2.26 7.68 -16.43
C LEU A 31 2.82 6.83 -15.32
N VAL A 32 2.47 5.55 -15.32
CA VAL A 32 2.91 4.65 -14.29
C VAL A 32 4.32 4.13 -14.57
N GLY A 33 4.70 4.12 -15.84
CA GLY A 33 6.03 3.62 -16.20
C GLY A 33 6.06 2.15 -16.48
N ILE A 34 4.97 1.59 -16.97
CA ILE A 34 4.92 0.17 -17.30
C ILE A 34 4.45 0.01 -18.74
N SER A 35 4.58 -1.20 -19.22
CA SER A 35 4.19 -1.44 -20.59
C SER A 35 2.69 -1.55 -20.71
N ASN A 36 2.20 -1.30 -21.90
CA ASN A 36 0.80 -1.40 -22.17
C ASN A 36 0.28 -2.82 -21.90
N PRO A 37 0.95 -3.86 -22.42
CA PRO A 37 0.47 -5.21 -22.12
C PRO A 37 0.45 -5.54 -20.63
N TYR A 38 1.41 -5.03 -19.88
CA TYR A 38 1.43 -5.30 -18.45
C TYR A 38 0.20 -4.68 -17.79
N LEU A 39 -0.08 -3.40 -18.10
CA LEU A 39 -1.26 -2.78 -17.53
C LEU A 39 -2.53 -3.49 -17.95
N SER A 40 -2.60 -3.91 -19.20
CA SER A 40 -3.76 -4.64 -19.67
C SER A 40 -3.97 -5.91 -18.87
N GLN A 41 -2.89 -6.62 -18.58
CA GLN A 41 -3.00 -7.84 -17.82
C GLN A 41 -3.42 -7.56 -16.38
N ILE A 42 -2.96 -6.46 -15.82
CA ILE A 42 -3.37 -6.10 -14.48
C ILE A 42 -4.87 -5.82 -14.45
N GLU A 43 -5.36 -5.07 -15.42
CA GLU A 43 -6.78 -4.74 -15.43
C GLU A 43 -7.65 -5.96 -15.64
N ARG A 44 -7.13 -6.95 -16.35
CA ARG A 44 -7.89 -8.15 -16.58
C ARG A 44 -7.70 -9.19 -15.49
N GLY A 45 -6.89 -8.88 -14.50
CA GLY A 45 -6.70 -9.81 -13.40
C GLY A 45 -5.75 -10.94 -13.70
N LEU A 46 -4.98 -10.84 -14.78
CA LEU A 46 -4.06 -11.89 -15.16
C LEU A 46 -2.70 -11.74 -14.54
N ARG A 47 -2.39 -10.60 -14.02
CA ARG A 47 -1.11 -10.37 -13.36
C ARG A 47 -1.34 -9.49 -12.16
N GLU A 48 -0.57 -9.74 -11.13
CA GLU A 48 -0.62 -8.89 -9.96
C GLU A 48 0.43 -7.84 -10.04
N PRO A 49 0.09 -6.59 -9.84
CA PRO A 49 1.11 -5.54 -9.88
C PRO A 49 1.96 -5.58 -8.62
N SER A 50 3.19 -5.15 -8.77
CA SER A 50 4.04 -4.98 -7.60
C SER A 50 3.54 -3.83 -6.75
N GLU A 51 4.05 -3.73 -5.54
CA GLU A 51 3.65 -2.62 -4.69
C GLU A 51 4.02 -1.30 -5.29
N LYS A 52 5.20 -1.23 -5.89
CA LYS A 52 5.64 -0.01 -6.50
C LYS A 52 4.70 0.41 -7.63
N VAL A 53 4.25 -0.55 -8.42
CA VAL A 53 3.34 -0.24 -9.51
C VAL A 53 1.97 0.14 -8.96
N LEU A 54 1.49 -0.55 -7.93
CA LEU A 54 0.22 -0.19 -7.33
C LEU A 54 0.24 1.22 -6.76
N ASP A 55 1.32 1.58 -6.09
CA ASP A 55 1.44 2.92 -5.55
C ASP A 55 1.43 3.96 -6.66
N ALA A 56 2.10 3.68 -7.77
CA ALA A 56 2.11 4.61 -8.87
C ALA A 56 0.74 4.72 -9.53
N ILE A 57 0.02 3.61 -9.64
CA ILE A 57 -1.32 3.66 -10.18
C ILE A 57 -2.22 4.50 -9.28
N ALA A 58 -2.12 4.27 -7.97
CA ALA A 58 -2.97 5.01 -7.04
C ALA A 58 -2.69 6.50 -7.15
N ARG A 59 -1.42 6.86 -7.23
CA ARG A 59 -1.06 8.26 -7.29
C ARG A 59 -1.61 8.91 -8.55
N ASN A 60 -1.53 8.22 -9.66
CA ASN A 60 -1.97 8.79 -10.92
C ASN A 60 -3.48 8.79 -11.11
N LEU A 61 -4.19 7.97 -10.36
CA LEU A 61 -5.63 7.96 -10.42
C LEU A 61 -6.25 8.68 -9.23
N GLU A 62 -5.40 9.28 -8.40
CA GLU A 62 -5.87 10.02 -7.24
C GLU A 62 -6.66 9.15 -6.29
N LEU A 63 -6.20 7.93 -6.14
CA LEU A 63 -6.76 7.01 -5.17
C LEU A 63 -5.78 6.82 -4.06
N SER A 64 -6.27 6.39 -2.91
CA SER A 64 -5.32 6.05 -1.88
C SER A 64 -4.77 4.67 -2.16
N ALA A 65 -3.51 4.48 -1.84
CA ALA A 65 -2.91 3.19 -2.04
C ALA A 65 -3.60 2.14 -1.19
N GLU A 66 -4.05 2.53 -0.01
CA GLU A 66 -4.74 1.60 0.84
C GLU A 66 -6.01 1.08 0.23
N THR A 67 -6.72 1.93 -0.49
CA THR A 67 -7.92 1.48 -1.15
C THR A 67 -7.59 0.38 -2.15
N LEU A 68 -6.53 0.56 -2.91
CA LEU A 68 -6.16 -0.45 -3.88
C LEU A 68 -5.73 -1.74 -3.20
N TYR A 69 -5.01 -1.64 -2.10
CA TYR A 69 -4.59 -2.85 -1.40
C TYR A 69 -5.78 -3.58 -0.82
N GLU A 70 -6.73 -2.84 -0.27
CA GLU A 70 -7.90 -3.47 0.29
C GLU A 70 -8.73 -4.17 -0.76
N VAL A 71 -8.96 -3.51 -1.87
CA VAL A 71 -9.78 -4.10 -2.91
C VAL A 71 -9.11 -5.34 -3.47
N GLY A 72 -7.79 -5.31 -3.55
CA GLY A 72 -7.07 -6.45 -4.06
C GLY A 72 -6.88 -7.58 -3.06
N GLY A 73 -7.36 -7.38 -1.84
CA GLY A 73 -7.20 -8.41 -0.84
C GLY A 73 -5.76 -8.59 -0.40
N ARG A 74 -4.97 -7.53 -0.47
CA ARG A 74 -3.55 -7.62 -0.16
C ARG A 74 -3.19 -6.73 0.99
N LYS A 75 -2.10 -7.08 1.64
CA LYS A 75 -1.56 -6.22 2.63
C LYS A 75 -0.29 -5.68 2.09
N ARG A 76 0.07 -4.50 2.49
CA ARG A 76 1.32 -3.94 2.09
C ARG A 76 2.42 -4.76 2.69
N ALA A 77 3.16 -5.42 1.85
CA ALA A 77 4.14 -6.33 2.37
C ALA A 77 5.29 -5.61 3.02
N ASP A 78 5.67 -4.49 2.44
CA ASP A 78 6.81 -3.86 3.01
C ASP A 78 6.48 -3.03 4.16
N THR A 79 5.23 -2.95 4.50
CA THR A 79 4.95 -2.19 5.67
C THR A 79 5.49 -2.85 6.83
N ASP A 80 5.83 -4.10 6.66
CA ASP A 80 6.34 -4.68 7.78
C ASP A 80 7.72 -4.28 7.98
N ASP A 81 8.35 -3.62 7.12
CA ASP A 81 9.65 -3.32 7.43
C ASP A 81 9.78 -2.18 8.26
N GLU A 82 10.40 -1.21 7.90
CA GLU A 82 10.80 -0.24 8.83
C GLU A 82 9.78 0.69 9.22
N THR A 83 8.71 0.78 8.50
CA THR A 83 7.73 1.77 8.85
C THR A 83 6.59 1.18 9.65
N ALA A 84 6.47 -0.12 9.72
CA ALA A 84 5.38 -0.70 10.46
C ALA A 84 5.71 -0.75 11.93
N GLU A 85 4.76 -0.40 12.76
CA GLU A 85 4.97 -0.46 14.18
C GLU A 85 4.61 -1.83 14.69
N PRO A 86 5.43 -2.42 15.55
CA PRO A 86 5.02 -3.65 16.20
C PRO A 86 3.79 -3.42 17.06
N PRO A 87 3.00 -4.44 17.27
CA PRO A 87 1.79 -4.27 18.08
C PRO A 87 2.07 -3.75 19.48
N VAL A 88 3.18 -4.11 20.08
CA VAL A 88 3.46 -3.65 21.41
C VAL A 88 3.75 -2.16 21.42
N VAL A 89 4.36 -1.64 20.36
CA VAL A 89 4.64 -0.23 20.29
C VAL A 89 3.35 0.54 20.18
N ALA A 90 2.44 0.07 19.34
CA ALA A 90 1.17 0.74 19.19
C ALA A 90 0.40 0.71 20.52
N ALA A 91 0.44 -0.40 21.23
CA ALA A 91 -0.25 -0.49 22.48
C ALA A 91 0.31 0.50 23.51
N ILE A 92 1.62 0.65 23.53
CA ILE A 92 2.22 1.60 24.45
C ILE A 92 1.79 3.02 24.11
N ARG A 93 1.77 3.34 22.84
CA ARG A 93 1.39 4.68 22.44
C ARG A 93 -0.02 5.03 22.83
N GLU A 94 -0.89 4.04 22.81
CA GLU A 94 -2.29 4.30 23.06
C GLU A 94 -2.71 4.07 24.48
N ASP A 95 -1.81 3.65 25.35
CA ASP A 95 -2.15 3.34 26.71
C ASP A 95 -2.34 4.64 27.48
N LYS A 96 -3.56 4.89 27.90
CA LYS A 96 -3.86 6.13 28.59
C LYS A 96 -3.41 6.12 30.02
N ALA A 97 -3.03 5.00 30.55
CA ALA A 97 -2.52 4.93 31.89
C ALA A 97 -1.10 5.49 32.00
N LEU A 98 -0.44 5.68 30.87
CA LEU A 98 0.93 6.15 30.86
C LEU A 98 1.00 7.62 30.53
N THR A 99 1.90 8.33 31.18
CA THR A 99 2.18 9.70 30.75
C THR A 99 3.01 9.65 29.49
N THR A 100 3.11 10.82 28.84
CA THR A 100 3.91 10.90 27.63
C THR A 100 5.35 10.50 27.91
N ARG A 101 5.87 10.95 29.03
CA ARG A 101 7.24 10.64 29.36
C ARG A 101 7.42 9.14 29.57
N GLN A 102 6.44 8.52 30.22
CA GLN A 102 6.52 7.08 30.44
C GLN A 102 6.43 6.30 29.14
N ARG A 103 5.58 6.74 28.23
CA ARG A 103 5.51 6.08 26.96
C ARG A 103 6.84 6.12 26.23
N GLN A 104 7.46 7.28 26.24
CA GLN A 104 8.73 7.39 25.59
C GLN A 104 9.79 6.52 26.22
N ALA A 105 9.82 6.46 27.53
CA ALA A 105 10.80 5.62 28.19
C ALA A 105 10.59 4.16 27.84
N LEU A 106 9.34 3.73 27.82
CA LEU A 106 9.08 2.35 27.46
C LEU A 106 9.45 2.04 26.04
N LEU A 107 9.19 2.98 25.13
CA LEU A 107 9.54 2.75 23.76
C LEU A 107 11.04 2.64 23.58
N GLU A 108 11.77 3.43 24.30
CA GLU A 108 13.21 3.35 24.20
C GLU A 108 13.76 2.03 24.72
N VAL A 109 13.18 1.57 25.80
CA VAL A 109 13.60 0.29 26.34
C VAL A 109 13.26 -0.83 25.37
N TYR A 110 12.05 -0.78 24.82
CA TYR A 110 11.65 -1.80 23.88
C TYR A 110 12.58 -1.83 22.67
N ASN A 111 12.89 -0.68 22.15
CA ASN A 111 13.78 -0.62 21.00
C ASN A 111 15.17 -1.12 21.33
N ALA A 112 15.64 -0.83 22.51
CA ALA A 112 16.95 -1.32 22.91
C ALA A 112 16.96 -2.82 23.03
N PHE A 113 15.88 -3.38 23.58
CA PHE A 113 15.82 -4.82 23.75
C PHE A 113 15.69 -5.56 22.44
N THR A 114 14.94 -5.01 21.51
CA THR A 114 14.72 -5.69 20.25
C THR A 114 15.77 -5.39 19.21
N GLY A 115 16.65 -4.44 19.49
CA GLY A 115 17.68 -4.10 18.53
C GLY A 115 17.16 -3.29 17.36
N ARG A 116 15.94 -2.75 17.45
CA ARG A 116 15.42 -1.96 16.35
C ARG A 116 16.09 -0.62 16.35
N PRO A 117 16.43 -0.13 15.20
CA PRO A 117 17.00 1.20 15.15
C PRO A 117 15.95 2.22 15.45
N ARG A 118 16.40 3.33 16.13
CA ARG A 118 15.51 4.36 16.38
C ARG A 118 15.15 4.98 15.11
N ARG A 119 13.91 5.32 14.92
CA ARG A 119 13.52 6.01 13.78
C ARG A 119 14.08 7.34 13.80
N ARG A 120 14.76 7.85 12.94
CA ARG A 120 15.18 9.14 12.96
C ARG A 120 14.94 9.72 11.70
N PRO A 121 14.64 10.84 11.67
CA PRO A 121 14.43 11.56 10.51
C PRO A 121 15.69 11.49 9.82
N GLN A 122 15.78 11.29 8.93
CA GLN A 122 16.93 11.15 8.41
C GLN A 122 17.58 12.16 8.20
N ARG A 123 18.21 12.30 8.17
CA ARG A 123 18.82 13.33 8.07
C ARG A 123 19.25 13.35 7.01
#